data_ac91b5c80e648682d6a46cef012bc01d
#
_entry.id   ac91b5c80e648682d6a46cef012bc01d
#
_cell.length_a   1.000
_cell.length_b   1.000
_cell.length_c   1.000
_cell.angle_alpha   90.00
_cell.angle_beta   90.00
_cell.angle_gamma   90.00
#
_symmetry.space_group_name_H-M   'P 1'
#
loop_
_entity.id
_entity.type
_entity.pdbx_description
1 polymer ?
#
loop_
_entity_poly.entity_id
_entity_poly.type
_entity_poly.pdbx_seq_one_letter_code
_entity_poly.pdbx_strand_id
1 'polypeptide(L)'
;HAPFDTATTDRVFRVALSEYAEAVLVPPLLEVMAREVPRALLAVRHADRTNALDLLEAGEAEMAVAMLGEPPALYTRLRLLPEGFLTLMRPRHPLMEGELTLERFVSFPHLLHSPNGSRNGALDGPLAEAGHPRRIGAVVAHLGAVPEILARTDMVMTLSARLACQLHKAHGLVVREP
;
A
#
# COMPACT_ATOMS: atom_id res chain seq x y z
N HIS A 1 -39.20 0.41 3.60
CA HIS A 1 -37.89 -0.30 3.54
C HIS A 1 -37.89 -1.31 4.65
N ALA A 2 -37.70 -2.59 4.33
CA ALA A 2 -37.41 -3.59 5.37
C ALA A 2 -36.15 -3.18 6.14
N PRO A 3 -36.11 -3.34 7.46
CA PRO A 3 -34.91 -3.05 8.22
C PRO A 3 -33.73 -3.90 7.72
N PHE A 4 -32.53 -3.33 7.67
CA PHE A 4 -31.32 -4.05 7.29
C PHE A 4 -31.03 -5.12 8.36
N ASP A 5 -31.14 -6.39 7.98
CA ASP A 5 -30.83 -7.51 8.87
C ASP A 5 -29.43 -8.04 8.57
N THR A 6 -28.52 -7.85 9.50
CA THR A 6 -27.12 -8.25 9.37
C THR A 6 -26.95 -9.77 9.29
N ALA A 7 -27.80 -10.54 9.97
CA ALA A 7 -27.66 -12.00 10.03
C ALA A 7 -28.03 -12.71 8.73
N THR A 8 -28.94 -12.12 7.96
CA THR A 8 -29.52 -12.77 6.77
C THR A 8 -29.17 -12.08 5.44
N THR A 9 -28.54 -10.90 5.49
CA THR A 9 -28.21 -10.14 4.28
C THR A 9 -27.20 -10.89 3.40
N ASP A 10 -27.50 -11.00 2.12
CA ASP A 10 -26.63 -11.50 1.05
C ASP A 10 -26.06 -10.35 0.19
N ARG A 11 -26.02 -9.14 0.75
CA ARG A 11 -25.55 -7.95 0.07
C ARG A 11 -24.10 -8.10 -0.41
N VAL A 12 -23.83 -7.62 -1.60
CA VAL A 12 -22.48 -7.44 -2.13
C VAL A 12 -22.02 -6.03 -1.81
N PHE A 13 -20.97 -5.91 -0.98
CA PHE A 13 -20.27 -4.65 -0.73
C PHE A 13 -19.13 -4.51 -1.73
N ARG A 14 -19.23 -3.54 -2.63
CA ARG A 14 -18.22 -3.26 -3.65
C ARG A 14 -17.32 -2.13 -3.19
N VAL A 15 -16.05 -2.42 -3.01
CA VAL A 15 -15.06 -1.44 -2.55
C VAL A 15 -13.88 -1.36 -3.52
N ALA A 16 -13.41 -0.16 -3.78
CA ALA A 16 -12.24 0.11 -4.58
C ALA A 16 -11.04 0.36 -3.65
N LEU A 17 -10.04 -0.51 -3.67
CA LEU A 17 -8.90 -0.48 -2.76
C LEU A 17 -7.58 -0.43 -3.53
N SER A 18 -6.63 0.36 -3.01
CA SER A 18 -5.23 0.18 -3.40
C SER A 18 -4.70 -1.14 -2.84
N GLU A 19 -3.66 -1.70 -3.46
CA GLU A 19 -3.05 -2.96 -3.00
C GLU A 19 -2.59 -2.85 -1.53
N TYR A 20 -2.09 -1.69 -1.12
CA TYR A 20 -1.81 -1.40 0.29
C TYR A 20 -3.07 -1.50 1.17
N ALA A 21 -4.14 -0.80 0.77
CA ALA A 21 -5.38 -0.78 1.54
C ALA A 21 -6.00 -2.19 1.63
N GLU A 22 -5.96 -2.95 0.55
CA GLU A 22 -6.40 -4.34 0.50
C GLU A 22 -5.62 -5.20 1.51
N ALA A 23 -4.28 -5.16 1.44
CA ALA A 23 -3.43 -5.96 2.31
C ALA A 23 -3.59 -5.62 3.81
N VAL A 24 -3.87 -4.37 4.15
CA VAL A 24 -3.95 -3.90 5.55
C VAL A 24 -5.37 -4.00 6.11
N LEU A 25 -6.39 -3.69 5.30
CA LEU A 25 -7.76 -3.53 5.79
C LEU A 25 -8.64 -4.76 5.57
N VAL A 26 -8.46 -5.49 4.47
CA VAL A 26 -9.36 -6.61 4.13
C VAL A 26 -9.28 -7.76 5.14
N PRO A 27 -8.10 -8.20 5.63
CA PRO A 27 -8.05 -9.27 6.61
C PRO A 27 -8.87 -8.99 7.88
N PRO A 28 -8.66 -7.89 8.63
CA PRO A 28 -9.46 -7.59 9.81
C PRO A 28 -10.94 -7.28 9.47
N LEU A 29 -11.22 -6.71 8.28
CA LEU A 29 -12.60 -6.48 7.85
C LEU A 29 -13.36 -7.79 7.66
N LEU A 30 -12.74 -8.78 7.02
CA LEU A 30 -13.37 -10.10 6.83
C LEU A 30 -13.59 -10.84 8.16
N GLU A 31 -12.71 -10.67 9.16
CA GLU A 31 -12.95 -11.20 10.50
C GLU A 31 -14.21 -10.61 11.15
N VAL A 32 -14.43 -9.30 10.96
CA VAL A 32 -15.65 -8.62 11.45
C VAL A 32 -16.85 -9.08 10.63
N MET A 33 -16.76 -9.10 9.31
CA MET A 33 -17.87 -9.50 8.44
C MET A 33 -18.32 -10.94 8.71
N ALA A 34 -17.40 -11.85 8.98
CA ALA A 34 -17.72 -13.24 9.30
C ALA A 34 -18.60 -13.37 10.57
N ARG A 35 -18.50 -12.43 11.50
CA ARG A 35 -19.31 -12.40 12.74
C ARG A 35 -20.60 -11.62 12.56
N GLU A 36 -20.53 -10.46 11.91
CA GLU A 36 -21.63 -9.48 11.87
C GLU A 36 -22.58 -9.68 10.68
N VAL A 37 -22.03 -10.09 9.52
CA VAL A 37 -22.76 -10.22 8.27
C VAL A 37 -22.30 -11.48 7.49
N PRO A 38 -22.45 -12.68 8.06
CA PRO A 38 -21.79 -13.91 7.59
C PRO A 38 -22.17 -14.35 6.16
N ARG A 39 -23.26 -13.82 5.60
CA ARG A 39 -23.72 -14.14 4.24
C ARG A 39 -23.39 -13.05 3.22
N ALA A 40 -22.91 -11.90 3.68
CA ALA A 40 -22.52 -10.81 2.78
C ALA A 40 -21.24 -11.13 2.02
N LEU A 41 -21.11 -10.58 0.81
CA LEU A 41 -19.91 -10.67 -0.03
C LEU A 41 -19.17 -9.33 -0.02
N LEU A 42 -17.87 -9.38 0.19
CA LEU A 42 -16.97 -8.25 -0.08
C LEU A 42 -16.36 -8.44 -1.47
N ALA A 43 -16.64 -7.53 -2.40
CA ALA A 43 -16.04 -7.50 -3.74
C ALA A 43 -15.06 -6.34 -3.84
N VAL A 44 -13.76 -6.66 -3.93
CA VAL A 44 -12.70 -5.66 -4.04
C VAL A 44 -12.39 -5.40 -5.51
N ARG A 45 -12.28 -4.12 -5.88
CA ARG A 45 -11.78 -3.63 -7.17
C ARG A 45 -10.45 -2.93 -6.92
N HIS A 46 -9.44 -3.25 -7.75
CA HIS A 46 -8.19 -2.53 -7.66
C HIS A 46 -8.38 -1.05 -8.03
N ALA A 47 -7.87 -0.18 -7.17
CA ALA A 47 -7.91 1.27 -7.36
C ALA A 47 -6.58 1.92 -6.97
N ASP A 48 -6.27 2.98 -7.66
CA ASP A 48 -5.21 3.90 -7.30
C ASP A 48 -5.71 5.36 -7.40
N ARG A 49 -4.80 6.31 -7.30
CA ARG A 49 -5.15 7.74 -7.39
C ARG A 49 -5.69 8.17 -8.76
N THR A 50 -5.56 7.35 -9.80
CA THR A 50 -5.94 7.69 -11.18
C THR A 50 -7.31 7.19 -11.56
N ASN A 51 -7.79 6.07 -10.97
CA ASN A 51 -9.04 5.43 -11.37
C ASN A 51 -10.09 5.30 -10.25
N ALA A 52 -9.74 5.65 -9.00
CA ALA A 52 -10.63 5.44 -7.86
C ALA A 52 -11.96 6.22 -8.00
N LEU A 53 -11.91 7.47 -8.48
CA LEU A 53 -13.11 8.28 -8.69
C LEU A 53 -13.94 7.74 -9.85
N ASP A 54 -13.34 7.31 -10.93
CA ASP A 54 -14.03 6.74 -12.10
C ASP A 54 -14.84 5.49 -11.69
N LEU A 55 -14.28 4.64 -10.83
CA LEU A 55 -14.99 3.47 -10.31
C LEU A 55 -16.19 3.83 -9.45
N LEU A 56 -16.12 4.93 -8.68
CA LEU A 56 -17.25 5.44 -7.90
C LEU A 56 -18.31 6.04 -8.83
N GLU A 57 -17.92 6.83 -9.81
CA GLU A 57 -18.84 7.46 -10.79
C GLU A 57 -19.57 6.43 -11.65
N ALA A 58 -18.86 5.37 -12.06
CA ALA A 58 -19.45 4.26 -12.80
C ALA A 58 -20.35 3.35 -11.95
N GLY A 59 -20.41 3.55 -10.62
CA GLY A 59 -21.14 2.67 -9.70
C GLY A 59 -20.54 1.27 -9.57
N GLU A 60 -19.28 1.09 -10.01
CA GLU A 60 -18.54 -0.17 -9.87
C GLU A 60 -18.03 -0.39 -8.45
N ALA A 61 -17.93 0.69 -7.66
CA ALA A 61 -17.65 0.66 -6.23
C ALA A 61 -18.57 1.65 -5.49
N GLU A 62 -18.87 1.33 -4.24
CA GLU A 62 -19.68 2.19 -3.34
C GLU A 62 -18.76 3.05 -2.45
N MET A 63 -17.51 2.65 -2.30
CA MET A 63 -16.49 3.29 -1.49
C MET A 63 -15.12 3.05 -2.10
N ALA A 64 -14.22 4.04 -1.97
CA ALA A 64 -12.82 3.89 -2.36
C ALA A 64 -11.89 4.21 -1.20
N VAL A 65 -10.83 3.39 -1.02
CA VAL A 65 -9.75 3.66 -0.05
C VAL A 65 -8.41 3.63 -0.77
N ALA A 66 -7.87 4.79 -0.97
CA ALA A 66 -6.58 5.00 -1.63
C ALA A 66 -5.94 6.32 -1.15
N MET A 67 -4.70 6.55 -1.54
CA MET A 67 -4.07 7.87 -1.36
C MET A 67 -4.61 8.82 -2.43
N LEU A 68 -5.70 9.46 -2.12
CA LEU A 68 -6.36 10.43 -2.98
C LEU A 68 -6.00 11.86 -2.55
N GLY A 69 -5.90 12.77 -3.54
CA GLY A 69 -5.92 14.20 -3.30
C GLY A 69 -7.28 14.67 -2.75
N GLU A 70 -7.55 15.98 -2.84
CA GLU A 70 -8.84 16.53 -2.48
C GLU A 70 -9.89 16.08 -3.52
N PRO A 71 -10.93 15.35 -3.11
CA PRO A 71 -11.95 14.89 -4.04
C PRO A 71 -12.91 16.04 -4.40
N PRO A 72 -13.63 15.95 -5.54
CA PRO A 72 -14.73 16.85 -5.85
C PRO A 72 -15.78 16.91 -4.73
N ALA A 73 -16.52 18.03 -4.61
CA ALA A 73 -17.49 18.28 -3.55
C ALA A 73 -18.64 17.24 -3.47
N LEU A 74 -18.83 16.45 -4.51
CA LEU A 74 -19.80 15.34 -4.55
C LEU A 74 -19.45 14.21 -3.57
N TYR A 75 -18.17 14.07 -3.21
CA TYR A 75 -17.67 12.99 -2.37
C TYR A 75 -17.35 13.44 -0.97
N THR A 76 -17.66 12.59 0.00
CA THR A 76 -17.22 12.76 1.38
C THR A 76 -15.90 12.00 1.59
N ARG A 77 -14.88 12.70 2.10
CA ARG A 77 -13.59 12.11 2.44
C ARG A 77 -13.43 11.96 3.95
N LEU A 78 -13.01 10.78 4.36
CA LEU A 78 -12.63 10.49 5.73
C LEU A 78 -11.16 10.04 5.78
N ARG A 79 -10.39 10.60 6.70
CA ARG A 79 -9.04 10.10 6.98
C ARG A 79 -9.16 8.86 7.88
N LEU A 80 -8.75 7.70 7.38
CA LEU A 80 -8.86 6.46 8.13
C LEU A 80 -7.71 6.24 9.09
N LEU A 81 -6.47 6.41 8.63
CA LEU A 81 -5.27 6.04 9.38
C LEU A 81 -4.16 7.07 9.18
N PRO A 82 -3.40 7.43 10.23
CA PRO A 82 -2.07 8.01 10.05
C PRO A 82 -1.13 6.92 9.54
N GLU A 83 -0.21 7.27 8.64
CA GLU A 83 0.72 6.32 8.06
C GLU A 83 2.11 6.94 7.94
N GLY A 84 3.13 6.16 8.33
CA GLY A 84 4.53 6.48 8.13
C GLY A 84 5.16 5.61 7.05
N PHE A 85 6.47 5.70 6.91
CA PHE A 85 7.24 4.91 5.96
C PHE A 85 8.35 4.14 6.68
N LEU A 86 8.62 2.92 6.20
CA LEU A 86 9.77 2.12 6.60
C LEU A 86 10.46 1.58 5.36
N THR A 87 11.77 1.44 5.44
CA THR A 87 12.59 0.84 4.39
C THR A 87 12.84 -0.62 4.72
N LEU A 88 12.42 -1.50 3.78
CA LEU A 88 12.66 -2.94 3.81
C LEU A 88 13.92 -3.30 3.05
N MET A 89 14.62 -4.30 3.54
CA MET A 89 15.80 -4.89 2.92
C MET A 89 16.03 -6.32 3.42
N ARG A 90 16.95 -7.04 2.79
CA ARG A 90 17.38 -8.37 3.26
C ARG A 90 18.04 -8.31 4.64
N PRO A 91 18.05 -9.41 5.41
CA PRO A 91 18.92 -9.54 6.59
C PRO A 91 20.39 -9.29 6.22
N ARG A 92 21.15 -8.69 7.13
CA ARG A 92 22.55 -8.34 6.93
C ARG A 92 22.82 -7.41 5.73
N HIS A 93 21.83 -6.60 5.35
CA HIS A 93 22.04 -5.58 4.35
C HIS A 93 23.03 -4.52 4.88
N PRO A 94 23.97 -3.98 4.06
CA PRO A 94 24.97 -3.01 4.54
C PRO A 94 24.36 -1.74 5.15
N LEU A 95 23.14 -1.35 4.78
CA LEU A 95 22.43 -0.23 5.41
C LEU A 95 22.03 -0.50 6.87
N MET A 96 22.08 -1.73 7.36
CA MET A 96 21.81 -2.04 8.77
C MET A 96 22.94 -1.63 9.71
N GLU A 97 24.14 -1.42 9.18
CA GLU A 97 25.32 -1.04 9.95
C GLU A 97 25.47 0.48 9.97
N GLY A 98 25.83 1.03 11.14
CA GLY A 98 26.11 2.46 11.32
C GLY A 98 24.91 3.38 11.15
N GLU A 99 25.17 4.67 10.99
CA GLU A 99 24.16 5.71 10.80
C GLU A 99 23.54 5.64 9.39
N LEU A 100 22.24 5.87 9.29
CA LEU A 100 21.53 5.99 8.01
C LEU A 100 21.54 7.47 7.58
N THR A 101 22.48 7.82 6.73
CA THR A 101 22.49 9.14 6.07
C THR A 101 21.79 9.06 4.72
N LEU A 102 21.36 10.22 4.18
CA LEU A 102 20.73 10.28 2.85
C LEU A 102 21.67 9.73 1.76
N GLU A 103 22.97 10.05 1.82
CA GLU A 103 23.97 9.55 0.87
C GLU A 103 24.01 8.02 0.87
N ARG A 104 24.04 7.41 2.06
CA ARG A 104 24.02 5.94 2.18
C ARG A 104 22.71 5.36 1.70
N PHE A 105 21.58 5.98 2.03
CA PHE A 105 20.27 5.52 1.61
C PHE A 105 20.14 5.48 0.08
N VAL A 106 20.58 6.52 -0.63
CA VAL A 106 20.48 6.59 -2.09
C VAL A 106 21.60 5.85 -2.83
N SER A 107 22.66 5.40 -2.12
CA SER A 107 23.76 4.64 -2.73
C SER A 107 23.36 3.24 -3.21
N PHE A 108 22.29 2.69 -2.65
CA PHE A 108 21.73 1.39 -3.05
C PHE A 108 20.63 1.55 -4.11
N PRO A 109 20.41 0.54 -4.97
CA PRO A 109 19.29 0.56 -5.89
C PRO A 109 17.97 0.38 -5.15
N HIS A 110 16.96 1.16 -5.54
CA HIS A 110 15.63 1.08 -4.96
C HIS A 110 14.70 0.23 -5.81
N LEU A 111 13.95 -0.63 -5.16
CA LEU A 111 12.79 -1.31 -5.74
C LEU A 111 11.58 -0.39 -5.58
N LEU A 112 10.83 -0.17 -6.66
CA LEU A 112 9.63 0.66 -6.66
C LEU A 112 8.41 -0.19 -6.99
N HIS A 113 7.37 -0.09 -6.17
CA HIS A 113 6.04 -0.61 -6.49
C HIS A 113 5.27 0.45 -7.27
N SER A 114 4.86 0.11 -8.48
CA SER A 114 4.10 0.99 -9.35
C SER A 114 3.22 0.16 -10.29
N PRO A 115 1.92 -0.01 -9.98
CA PRO A 115 0.99 -0.78 -10.80
C PRO A 115 0.86 -0.29 -12.24
N ASN A 116 1.06 1.01 -12.46
CA ASN A 116 0.99 1.64 -13.79
C ASN A 116 2.36 1.78 -14.49
N GLY A 117 3.44 1.21 -13.91
CA GLY A 117 4.78 1.26 -14.49
C GLY A 117 5.50 2.61 -14.37
N SER A 118 4.94 3.57 -13.64
CA SER A 118 5.64 4.84 -13.35
C SER A 118 6.98 4.58 -12.67
N ARG A 119 8.00 5.32 -13.06
CA ARG A 119 9.34 5.26 -12.44
C ARG A 119 9.51 6.23 -11.29
N ASN A 120 8.47 7.01 -10.98
CA ASN A 120 8.47 8.00 -9.90
C ASN A 120 7.54 7.56 -8.78
N GLY A 121 8.00 7.62 -7.55
CA GLY A 121 7.24 7.37 -6.34
C GLY A 121 7.26 8.56 -5.39
N ALA A 122 6.65 8.42 -4.23
CA ALA A 122 6.47 9.51 -3.26
C ALA A 122 7.78 10.13 -2.74
N LEU A 123 8.88 9.37 -2.75
CA LEU A 123 10.18 9.84 -2.24
C LEU A 123 11.01 10.59 -3.29
N ASP A 124 10.71 10.47 -4.57
CA ASP A 124 11.61 10.98 -5.62
C ASP A 124 11.70 12.52 -5.62
N GLY A 125 10.59 13.20 -5.41
CA GLY A 125 10.56 14.66 -5.25
C GLY A 125 11.38 15.13 -4.05
N PRO A 126 11.03 14.72 -2.82
CA PRO A 126 11.77 15.12 -1.61
C PRO A 126 13.27 14.78 -1.66
N LEU A 127 13.65 13.62 -2.18
CA LEU A 127 15.07 13.25 -2.31
C LEU A 127 15.80 14.12 -3.33
N ALA A 128 15.17 14.45 -4.46
CA ALA A 128 15.76 15.35 -5.46
C ALA A 128 15.92 16.78 -4.93
N GLU A 129 14.92 17.30 -4.21
CA GLU A 129 14.98 18.60 -3.54
C GLU A 129 16.10 18.67 -2.48
N ALA A 130 16.33 17.56 -1.79
CA ALA A 130 17.45 17.43 -0.84
C ALA A 130 18.82 17.23 -1.53
N GLY A 131 18.90 17.16 -2.87
CA GLY A 131 20.12 16.92 -3.60
C GLY A 131 20.60 15.47 -3.66
N HIS A 132 19.76 14.53 -3.25
CA HIS A 132 20.06 13.09 -3.16
C HIS A 132 19.09 12.23 -4.00
N PRO A 133 19.06 12.37 -5.34
CA PRO A 133 18.19 11.56 -6.18
C PRO A 133 18.59 10.08 -6.06
N ARG A 134 17.60 9.21 -5.86
CA ARG A 134 17.83 7.77 -5.78
C ARG A 134 17.83 7.11 -7.15
N ARG A 135 18.51 5.98 -7.27
CA ARG A 135 18.49 5.13 -8.45
C ARG A 135 17.41 4.06 -8.32
N ILE A 136 16.43 4.05 -9.21
CA ILE A 136 15.46 2.94 -9.30
C ILE A 136 16.13 1.78 -10.02
N GLY A 137 16.29 0.66 -9.32
CA GLY A 137 16.87 -0.57 -9.84
C GLY A 137 15.86 -1.47 -10.53
N ALA A 138 14.61 -1.47 -10.03
CA ALA A 138 13.49 -2.18 -10.65
C ALA A 138 12.15 -1.53 -10.28
N VAL A 139 11.17 -1.70 -11.16
CA VAL A 139 9.77 -1.35 -10.92
C VAL A 139 8.95 -2.62 -11.00
N VAL A 140 8.11 -2.88 -10.00
CA VAL A 140 7.21 -4.04 -9.96
C VAL A 140 5.76 -3.58 -9.88
N ALA A 141 4.88 -4.30 -10.55
CA ALA A 141 3.45 -3.99 -10.57
C ALA A 141 2.70 -4.58 -9.36
N HIS A 142 3.25 -5.61 -8.73
CA HIS A 142 2.62 -6.35 -7.64
C HIS A 142 3.57 -6.56 -6.47
N LEU A 143 3.03 -6.45 -5.25
CA LEU A 143 3.81 -6.62 -4.02
C LEU A 143 4.25 -8.07 -3.75
N GLY A 144 3.59 -9.05 -4.35
CA GLY A 144 3.90 -10.46 -4.13
C GLY A 144 5.33 -10.88 -4.47
N ALA A 145 6.01 -10.20 -5.41
CA ALA A 145 7.39 -10.48 -5.77
C ALA A 145 8.43 -9.79 -4.88
N VAL A 146 8.02 -8.78 -4.11
CA VAL A 146 8.92 -7.92 -3.33
C VAL A 146 9.79 -8.70 -2.35
N PRO A 147 9.25 -9.62 -1.53
CA PRO A 147 10.06 -10.33 -0.54
C PRO A 147 11.21 -11.10 -1.16
N GLU A 148 10.93 -11.81 -2.26
CA GLU A 148 11.93 -12.63 -2.95
C GLU A 148 13.00 -11.80 -3.66
N ILE A 149 12.61 -10.65 -4.24
CA ILE A 149 13.57 -9.71 -4.85
C ILE A 149 14.50 -9.15 -3.78
N LEU A 150 13.94 -8.65 -2.67
CA LEU A 150 14.75 -8.08 -1.59
C LEU A 150 15.65 -9.12 -0.93
N ALA A 151 15.18 -10.35 -0.74
CA ALA A 151 15.97 -11.41 -0.12
C ALA A 151 17.23 -11.78 -0.94
N ARG A 152 17.19 -11.59 -2.26
CA ARG A 152 18.26 -11.98 -3.19
C ARG A 152 19.13 -10.84 -3.71
N THR A 153 18.83 -9.59 -3.31
CA THR A 153 19.53 -8.43 -3.86
C THR A 153 19.91 -7.43 -2.76
N ASP A 154 20.77 -6.48 -3.11
CA ASP A 154 21.04 -5.30 -2.28
C ASP A 154 20.09 -4.14 -2.63
N MET A 155 18.93 -4.43 -3.15
CA MET A 155 17.88 -3.42 -3.30
C MET A 155 17.22 -3.13 -1.97
N VAL A 156 16.77 -1.89 -1.83
CA VAL A 156 15.94 -1.46 -0.72
C VAL A 156 14.58 -0.99 -1.23
N MET A 157 13.56 -1.11 -0.41
CA MET A 157 12.23 -0.65 -0.76
C MET A 157 11.58 0.09 0.40
N THR A 158 11.16 1.32 0.17
CA THR A 158 10.40 2.08 1.16
C THR A 158 8.91 1.97 0.88
N LEU A 159 8.17 1.51 1.89
CA LEU A 159 6.74 1.29 1.87
C LEU A 159 6.08 1.93 3.08
N SER A 160 4.75 2.03 3.03
CA SER A 160 3.93 2.35 4.19
C SER A 160 4.27 1.42 5.36
N ALA A 161 4.42 1.97 6.56
CA ALA A 161 4.99 1.27 7.70
C ALA A 161 4.22 -0.01 8.08
N ARG A 162 2.89 0.00 8.00
CA ARG A 162 2.07 -1.19 8.31
C ARG A 162 2.37 -2.34 7.36
N LEU A 163 2.42 -2.06 6.06
CA LEU A 163 2.72 -3.09 5.06
C LEU A 163 4.17 -3.57 5.19
N ALA A 164 5.11 -2.65 5.42
CA ALA A 164 6.50 -3.01 5.68
C ALA A 164 6.65 -3.95 6.90
N CYS A 165 5.93 -3.67 7.98
CA CYS A 165 5.90 -4.53 9.16
C CYS A 165 5.28 -5.91 8.89
N GLN A 166 4.23 -5.99 8.05
CA GLN A 166 3.64 -7.27 7.66
C GLN A 166 4.64 -8.11 6.86
N LEU A 167 5.27 -7.52 5.84
CA LEU A 167 6.27 -8.20 5.01
C LEU A 167 7.52 -8.60 5.82
N HIS A 168 7.99 -7.74 6.72
CA HIS A 168 9.06 -8.07 7.65
C HIS A 168 8.75 -9.34 8.46
N LYS A 169 7.59 -9.39 9.11
CA LYS A 169 7.18 -10.52 9.96
C LYS A 169 6.99 -11.82 9.16
N ALA A 170 6.41 -11.72 7.96
CA ALA A 170 6.06 -12.87 7.16
C ALA A 170 7.26 -13.49 6.41
N HIS A 171 8.26 -12.68 6.05
CA HIS A 171 9.32 -13.10 5.13
C HIS A 171 10.74 -12.96 5.68
N GLY A 172 10.90 -12.61 6.97
CA GLY A 172 12.22 -12.49 7.58
C GLY A 172 13.08 -11.34 7.02
N LEU A 173 12.47 -10.38 6.32
CA LEU A 173 13.15 -9.15 5.92
C LEU A 173 13.44 -8.28 7.14
N VAL A 174 14.26 -7.26 7.00
CA VAL A 174 14.50 -6.28 8.07
C VAL A 174 13.99 -4.90 7.65
N VAL A 175 13.59 -4.12 8.64
CA VAL A 175 13.06 -2.76 8.44
C VAL A 175 13.92 -1.74 9.15
N ARG A 176 13.97 -0.53 8.59
CA ARG A 176 14.61 0.64 9.17
C ARG A 176 13.79 1.89 8.85
N GLU A 177 13.76 2.86 9.76
CA GLU A 177 13.22 4.19 9.46
C GLU A 177 14.10 4.87 8.41
N PRO A 178 13.49 5.45 7.36
CA PRO A 178 14.21 6.14 6.31
C PRO A 178 14.79 7.48 6.74
#